data_778a8b2b55c054a68afe0aecd5bd4c87
#
_entry.id   778a8b2b55c054a68afe0aecd5bd4c87
#
_cell.length_a   1.000
_cell.length_b   1.000
_cell.length_c   1.000
_cell.angle_alpha   90.00
_cell.angle_beta   90.00
_cell.angle_gamma   90.00
#
_symmetry.space_group_name_H-M   'P 1'
#
loop_
_entity.id
_entity.type
_entity.pdbx_description
1 polymer ?
#
loop_
_entity_poly.entity_id
_entity_poly.type
_entity_poly.pdbx_seq_one_letter_code
_entity_poly.pdbx_strand_id
1 'polypeptide(L)'
;MKNEITLQTRREFLRRTVLTSALSWTVPTFLANTFSALQAEAMDRATQITTGKDSTILVVLQMAGGNDGINTVIPHGSDYYYKARPRIGIKADQVLKINDQVGLNPGLKSFKELYDQGNLAIVQGVGYPNPNRSHFRSTEIWQTASDSEAFEKYGWIGRYFDNACSGCDPTVGVNIGRQMPQAFAAKVPKGVSVDNPQNYRFINSENGQEGQMMEQSFRELNEQDNSGGSISAINGPSQLQNQRKGSVMDFLERTALDAQVSSDEIRAISARVESKATYPGSQLGNSLKLVAKLIGGGLPTRIFYVSQGGYDTHTNQVGTHQRLLADLGDSVKAFTDDLKAQGNMQRVLLMTFSEFGRRVSDNANAGTDHGAAAPMFVVGPRVKAGLLGQYPSLAPADLFQGDIKYTVDFRSVYASVLESWLHTRSEPILGRRFQPLPIV
;
A
#
# COMPACT_ATOMS: atom_id res chain seq x y z
N MET A 1 26.55 -33.84 -35.12
CA MET A 1 27.31 -32.99 -34.20
C MET A 1 26.60 -33.06 -32.84
N LYS A 2 27.27 -33.67 -31.86
CA LYS A 2 26.73 -33.77 -30.48
C LYS A 2 26.93 -32.40 -29.84
N ASN A 3 25.87 -31.69 -29.50
CA ASN A 3 25.94 -30.52 -28.67
C ASN A 3 26.24 -31.00 -27.24
N GLU A 4 27.48 -30.89 -26.82
CA GLU A 4 27.83 -30.99 -25.40
C GLU A 4 27.23 -29.81 -24.66
N ILE A 5 26.23 -30.06 -23.83
CA ILE A 5 25.71 -29.08 -22.88
C ILE A 5 26.79 -28.92 -21.80
N THR A 6 27.56 -27.84 -21.91
CA THR A 6 28.53 -27.47 -20.90
C THR A 6 27.75 -27.03 -19.65
N LEU A 7 27.83 -27.77 -18.57
CA LEU A 7 27.33 -27.39 -17.26
C LEU A 7 27.98 -26.05 -16.85
N GLN A 8 27.27 -24.97 -17.03
CA GLN A 8 27.73 -23.65 -16.57
C GLN A 8 27.67 -23.63 -15.05
N THR A 9 28.74 -23.18 -14.42
CA THR A 9 28.74 -22.98 -12.96
C THR A 9 27.78 -21.86 -12.60
N ARG A 10 27.17 -21.90 -11.39
CA ARG A 10 26.31 -20.83 -10.83
C ARG A 10 26.89 -19.43 -11.07
N ARG A 11 28.18 -19.30 -10.92
CA ARG A 11 28.93 -18.04 -11.08
C ARG A 11 28.95 -17.54 -12.54
N GLU A 12 29.05 -18.42 -13.50
CA GLU A 12 29.01 -18.08 -14.95
C GLU A 12 27.60 -17.76 -15.40
N PHE A 13 26.60 -18.49 -14.92
CA PHE A 13 25.20 -18.22 -15.17
C PHE A 13 24.82 -16.81 -14.67
N LEU A 14 25.12 -16.51 -13.41
CA LEU A 14 24.83 -15.19 -12.82
C LEU A 14 25.62 -14.07 -13.50
N ARG A 15 26.87 -14.30 -13.87
CA ARG A 15 27.71 -13.32 -14.57
C ARG A 15 27.17 -12.99 -15.98
N ARG A 16 26.68 -13.97 -16.70
CA ARG A 16 26.08 -13.77 -18.02
C ARG A 16 24.70 -13.13 -17.90
N THR A 17 23.87 -13.57 -16.96
CA THR A 17 22.54 -13.00 -16.71
C THR A 17 22.63 -11.54 -16.26
N VAL A 18 23.56 -11.20 -15.39
CA VAL A 18 23.80 -9.79 -14.96
C VAL A 18 24.36 -8.93 -16.07
N LEU A 19 25.23 -9.45 -16.94
CA LEU A 19 25.85 -8.69 -18.04
C LEU A 19 24.94 -8.51 -19.26
N THR A 20 24.04 -9.44 -19.53
CA THR A 20 23.13 -9.34 -20.68
C THR A 20 21.80 -8.68 -20.35
N SER A 21 21.41 -8.64 -19.08
CA SER A 21 20.12 -8.10 -18.62
C SER A 21 20.20 -6.68 -18.04
N ALA A 22 21.35 -6.02 -18.09
CA ALA A 22 21.52 -4.65 -17.58
C ALA A 22 20.58 -3.60 -18.23
N LEU A 23 19.81 -3.97 -19.25
CA LEU A 23 18.90 -3.08 -19.99
C LEU A 23 17.42 -3.43 -19.89
N SER A 24 17.03 -4.56 -19.25
CA SER A 24 15.61 -4.96 -19.17
C SER A 24 15.14 -5.51 -17.82
N TRP A 25 15.97 -5.45 -16.79
CA TRP A 25 15.54 -5.78 -15.44
C TRP A 25 14.79 -4.59 -14.84
N THR A 26 13.50 -4.71 -14.70
CA THR A 26 12.78 -3.99 -13.65
C THR A 26 13.06 -4.68 -12.31
N VAL A 27 14.34 -4.66 -11.91
CA VAL A 27 14.68 -4.85 -10.50
C VAL A 27 13.94 -3.74 -9.76
N PRO A 28 13.02 -4.05 -8.84
CA PRO A 28 12.35 -3.01 -8.09
C PRO A 28 13.39 -2.06 -7.54
N THR A 29 13.22 -0.75 -7.75
CA THR A 29 14.18 0.29 -7.39
C THR A 29 14.56 0.27 -5.90
N PHE A 30 13.76 -0.41 -5.06
CA PHE A 30 14.07 -0.63 -3.65
C PHE A 30 15.33 -1.50 -3.45
N LEU A 31 15.65 -2.44 -4.36
CA LEU A 31 16.88 -3.27 -4.25
C LEU A 31 18.14 -2.42 -4.41
N ALA A 32 18.13 -1.40 -5.25
CA ALA A 32 19.26 -0.49 -5.41
C ALA A 32 19.54 0.31 -4.12
N ASN A 33 18.51 0.64 -3.35
CA ASN A 33 18.61 1.39 -2.10
C ASN A 33 18.96 0.52 -0.89
N THR A 34 18.88 -0.81 -1.01
CA THR A 34 19.07 -1.75 0.11
C THR A 34 20.52 -2.15 0.33
N PHE A 35 21.40 -1.94 -0.64
CA PHE A 35 22.83 -2.28 -0.53
C PHE A 35 23.57 -1.59 0.64
N SER A 36 23.02 -0.49 1.16
CA SER A 36 23.63 0.23 2.29
C SER A 36 23.10 -0.19 3.67
N ALA A 37 22.14 -1.13 3.76
CA ALA A 37 21.42 -1.44 4.99
C ALA A 37 21.85 -2.77 5.67
N LEU A 38 22.83 -3.49 5.14
CA LEU A 38 23.27 -4.81 5.65
C LEU A 38 24.07 -4.76 6.95
N GLN A 39 24.04 -3.66 7.69
CA GLN A 39 24.63 -3.57 9.02
C GLN A 39 23.59 -3.11 10.04
N ALA A 40 22.81 -4.01 10.57
CA ALA A 40 22.11 -3.78 11.83
C ALA A 40 21.88 -5.11 12.56
N GLU A 41 22.30 -5.10 13.78
CA GLU A 41 22.22 -6.16 14.80
C GLU A 41 20.82 -6.74 14.97
N ALA A 42 20.78 -8.02 15.36
CA ALA A 42 19.58 -8.75 15.72
C ALA A 42 18.77 -7.96 16.76
N MET A 43 17.56 -7.57 16.38
CA MET A 43 16.62 -6.94 17.31
C MET A 43 16.05 -7.99 18.23
N ASP A 44 16.18 -7.71 19.51
CA ASP A 44 15.62 -8.46 20.63
C ASP A 44 14.08 -8.53 20.52
N ARG A 45 13.55 -9.76 20.50
CA ARG A 45 12.13 -10.15 20.69
C ARG A 45 11.08 -9.25 20.04
N ALA A 46 11.04 -9.23 18.71
CA ALA A 46 9.87 -8.77 17.99
C ALA A 46 8.69 -9.73 18.22
N THR A 47 7.54 -9.19 18.52
CA THR A 47 6.27 -9.95 18.53
C THR A 47 6.06 -10.51 17.14
N GLN A 48 6.12 -11.83 16.97
CA GLN A 48 5.94 -12.45 15.64
C GLN A 48 4.54 -12.16 15.10
N ILE A 49 4.47 -11.62 13.89
CA ILE A 49 3.20 -11.46 13.19
C ILE A 49 2.60 -12.84 12.92
N THR A 50 1.36 -13.03 13.34
CA THR A 50 0.57 -14.19 12.95
C THR A 50 0.12 -13.99 11.49
N THR A 51 0.49 -14.90 10.60
CA THR A 51 0.03 -14.92 9.21
C THR A 51 -0.90 -16.10 8.97
N GLY A 52 -1.75 -16.02 7.93
CA GLY A 52 -2.69 -17.08 7.60
C GLY A 52 -4.16 -16.66 7.73
N LYS A 53 -5.07 -17.62 7.71
CA LYS A 53 -6.52 -17.38 7.63
C LYS A 53 -7.13 -16.60 8.80
N ASP A 54 -6.51 -16.68 9.97
CA ASP A 54 -7.02 -16.02 11.19
C ASP A 54 -6.35 -14.66 11.44
N SER A 55 -5.40 -14.23 10.58
CA SER A 55 -4.70 -12.98 10.74
C SER A 55 -5.50 -11.79 10.21
N THR A 56 -5.40 -10.63 10.88
CA THR A 56 -5.96 -9.38 10.37
C THR A 56 -5.16 -8.87 9.18
N ILE A 57 -5.85 -8.26 8.21
CA ILE A 57 -5.29 -7.72 6.98
C ILE A 57 -5.62 -6.24 6.89
N LEU A 58 -4.63 -5.44 6.49
CA LEU A 58 -4.81 -4.03 6.17
C LEU A 58 -4.69 -3.83 4.65
N VAL A 59 -5.64 -3.12 4.06
CA VAL A 59 -5.56 -2.61 2.69
C VAL A 59 -5.37 -1.10 2.75
N VAL A 60 -4.23 -0.61 2.29
CA VAL A 60 -3.92 0.82 2.17
C VAL A 60 -4.25 1.25 0.75
N LEU A 61 -5.18 2.20 0.59
CA LEU A 61 -5.58 2.73 -0.70
C LEU A 61 -5.16 4.20 -0.80
N GLN A 62 -4.20 4.49 -1.66
CA GLN A 62 -3.77 5.86 -1.96
C GLN A 62 -4.67 6.49 -3.04
N MET A 63 -5.24 7.63 -2.74
CA MET A 63 -5.94 8.50 -3.68
C MET A 63 -4.92 9.52 -4.22
N ALA A 64 -4.13 9.10 -5.23
CA ALA A 64 -2.96 9.84 -5.68
C ALA A 64 -3.32 11.05 -6.56
N GLY A 65 -2.75 12.20 -6.20
CA GLY A 65 -2.95 13.48 -6.89
C GLY A 65 -3.54 14.58 -6.00
N GLY A 66 -3.70 14.37 -4.71
CA GLY A 66 -4.28 15.37 -3.80
C GLY A 66 -5.78 15.49 -3.96
N ASN A 67 -6.52 14.60 -3.34
CA ASN A 67 -7.98 14.56 -3.40
C ASN A 67 -8.61 15.85 -2.85
N ASP A 68 -9.58 16.40 -3.56
CA ASP A 68 -10.41 17.51 -3.06
C ASP A 68 -11.35 17.04 -1.95
N GLY A 69 -10.83 17.06 -0.72
CA GLY A 69 -11.55 16.63 0.47
C GLY A 69 -12.84 17.42 0.72
N ILE A 70 -12.87 18.70 0.34
CA ILE A 70 -14.02 19.59 0.57
C ILE A 70 -15.17 19.22 -0.39
N ASN A 71 -14.86 18.79 -1.63
CA ASN A 71 -15.86 18.25 -2.55
C ASN A 71 -16.04 16.71 -2.43
N THR A 72 -15.33 16.06 -1.54
CA THR A 72 -15.51 14.64 -1.19
C THR A 72 -16.48 14.48 -0.02
N VAL A 73 -16.21 15.19 1.09
CA VAL A 73 -17.11 15.35 2.26
C VAL A 73 -17.54 16.80 2.29
N ILE A 74 -18.74 17.07 1.84
CA ILE A 74 -19.22 18.40 1.49
C ILE A 74 -19.88 19.05 2.69
N PRO A 75 -19.41 20.24 3.14
CA PRO A 75 -20.05 20.99 4.24
C PRO A 75 -21.23 21.81 3.70
N HIS A 76 -22.26 21.13 3.24
CA HIS A 76 -23.42 21.74 2.56
C HIS A 76 -24.23 22.71 3.46
N GLY A 77 -24.05 22.67 4.77
CA GLY A 77 -24.64 23.62 5.70
C GLY A 77 -23.83 24.92 5.89
N SER A 78 -22.68 25.06 5.19
CA SER A 78 -21.79 26.21 5.36
C SER A 78 -21.85 27.17 4.17
N ASP A 79 -22.25 28.44 4.42
CA ASP A 79 -22.21 29.51 3.41
C ASP A 79 -20.80 29.78 2.92
N TYR A 80 -19.75 29.55 3.73
CA TYR A 80 -18.36 29.72 3.33
C TYR A 80 -17.99 28.78 2.19
N TYR A 81 -18.55 27.57 2.17
CA TYR A 81 -18.33 26.61 1.10
C TYR A 81 -18.80 27.17 -0.25
N TYR A 82 -20.04 27.65 -0.35
CA TYR A 82 -20.59 28.16 -1.58
C TYR A 82 -19.94 29.49 -2.04
N LYS A 83 -19.56 30.34 -1.06
CA LYS A 83 -18.85 31.59 -1.35
C LYS A 83 -17.44 31.32 -1.92
N ALA A 84 -16.76 30.31 -1.41
CA ALA A 84 -15.41 29.98 -1.84
C ALA A 84 -15.38 29.18 -3.16
N ARG A 85 -16.46 28.49 -3.52
CA ARG A 85 -16.55 27.58 -4.67
C ARG A 85 -17.72 27.88 -5.61
N PRO A 86 -17.79 29.10 -6.17
CA PRO A 86 -18.92 29.50 -7.02
C PRO A 86 -19.03 28.68 -8.31
N ARG A 87 -17.91 28.08 -8.82
CA ARG A 87 -17.87 27.27 -10.05
C ARG A 87 -17.98 25.78 -9.83
N ILE A 88 -17.39 25.28 -8.72
CA ILE A 88 -17.25 23.84 -8.48
C ILE A 88 -18.02 23.34 -7.26
N GLY A 89 -18.70 24.22 -6.56
CA GLY A 89 -19.52 23.88 -5.40
C GLY A 89 -20.69 22.96 -5.80
N ILE A 90 -20.87 21.87 -5.06
CA ILE A 90 -21.96 20.92 -5.26
C ILE A 90 -23.20 21.44 -4.55
N LYS A 91 -24.32 21.54 -5.26
CA LYS A 91 -25.56 22.04 -4.70
C LYS A 91 -26.10 21.16 -3.59
N ALA A 92 -26.70 21.76 -2.56
CA ALA A 92 -27.16 21.07 -1.36
C ALA A 92 -28.19 19.94 -1.63
N ASP A 93 -28.99 20.09 -2.71
CA ASP A 93 -29.97 19.10 -3.16
C ASP A 93 -29.33 17.88 -3.84
N GLN A 94 -28.05 17.97 -4.28
CA GLN A 94 -27.30 16.91 -4.92
C GLN A 94 -26.44 16.12 -3.89
N VAL A 95 -26.20 16.69 -2.71
CA VAL A 95 -25.33 16.08 -1.70
C VAL A 95 -26.00 14.86 -1.07
N LEU A 96 -25.26 13.77 -0.93
CA LEU A 96 -25.69 12.59 -0.18
C LEU A 96 -25.55 12.89 1.32
N LYS A 97 -26.60 13.44 1.92
CA LYS A 97 -26.60 13.94 3.29
C LYS A 97 -26.23 12.86 4.31
N ILE A 98 -25.31 13.19 5.22
CA ILE A 98 -25.00 12.43 6.43
C ILE A 98 -25.75 13.06 7.62
N ASN A 99 -25.70 14.38 7.72
CA ASN A 99 -26.43 15.16 8.70
C ASN A 99 -26.75 16.55 8.10
N ASP A 100 -27.27 17.49 8.90
CA ASP A 100 -27.65 18.82 8.44
C ASP A 100 -26.46 19.71 8.02
N GLN A 101 -25.23 19.33 8.37
CA GLN A 101 -24.03 20.12 8.12
C GLN A 101 -23.19 19.56 6.97
N VAL A 102 -23.03 18.24 6.93
CA VAL A 102 -22.13 17.57 5.99
C VAL A 102 -22.78 16.40 5.29
N GLY A 103 -22.28 16.10 4.10
CA GLY A 103 -22.67 14.92 3.32
C GLY A 103 -21.59 14.53 2.34
N LEU A 104 -21.80 13.44 1.60
CA LEU A 104 -20.87 12.93 0.62
C LEU A 104 -21.17 13.49 -0.78
N ASN A 105 -20.12 13.52 -1.60
CA ASN A 105 -20.24 13.78 -3.03
C ASN A 105 -21.27 12.85 -3.68
N PRO A 106 -22.08 13.31 -4.64
CA PRO A 106 -23.07 12.47 -5.33
C PRO A 106 -22.47 11.23 -6.02
N GLY A 107 -21.18 11.24 -6.33
CA GLY A 107 -20.45 10.06 -6.82
C GLY A 107 -20.27 8.95 -5.78
N LEU A 108 -20.30 9.26 -4.50
CA LEU A 108 -20.03 8.32 -3.40
C LEU A 108 -21.28 7.56 -2.89
N LYS A 109 -22.19 7.17 -3.78
CA LYS A 109 -23.41 6.42 -3.41
C LYS A 109 -23.08 5.13 -2.66
N SER A 110 -22.14 4.35 -3.16
CA SER A 110 -21.70 3.10 -2.55
C SER A 110 -21.01 3.32 -1.19
N PHE A 111 -20.32 4.45 -0.98
CA PHE A 111 -19.80 4.81 0.35
C PHE A 111 -20.93 5.23 1.30
N LYS A 112 -21.96 5.92 0.80
CA LYS A 112 -23.14 6.23 1.63
C LYS A 112 -23.83 4.95 2.09
N GLU A 113 -23.94 3.93 1.24
CA GLU A 113 -24.47 2.62 1.63
C GLU A 113 -23.60 1.93 2.70
N LEU A 114 -22.25 1.95 2.55
CA LEU A 114 -21.35 1.39 3.56
C LEU A 114 -21.45 2.15 4.89
N TYR A 115 -21.64 3.47 4.83
CA TYR A 115 -21.85 4.32 6.01
C TYR A 115 -23.15 3.94 6.72
N ASP A 116 -24.25 3.81 5.99
CA ASP A 116 -25.56 3.46 6.54
C ASP A 116 -25.59 2.03 7.10
N GLN A 117 -24.75 1.14 6.56
CA GLN A 117 -24.56 -0.21 7.07
C GLN A 117 -23.65 -0.30 8.30
N GLY A 118 -23.08 0.80 8.74
CA GLY A 118 -22.16 0.82 9.88
C GLY A 118 -20.75 0.26 9.58
N ASN A 119 -20.33 0.24 8.31
CA ASN A 119 -19.04 -0.31 7.87
C ASN A 119 -18.04 0.76 7.41
N LEU A 120 -18.37 2.05 7.55
CA LEU A 120 -17.53 3.17 7.13
C LEU A 120 -17.37 4.20 8.23
N ALA A 121 -16.13 4.50 8.59
CA ALA A 121 -15.74 5.66 9.38
C ALA A 121 -15.11 6.72 8.47
N ILE A 122 -15.45 7.98 8.70
CA ILE A 122 -14.92 9.15 7.99
C ILE A 122 -14.15 9.99 9.00
N VAL A 123 -12.82 9.97 8.91
CA VAL A 123 -11.96 10.82 9.75
C VAL A 123 -11.81 12.15 9.06
N GLN A 124 -12.31 13.21 9.70
CA GLN A 124 -12.36 14.55 9.12
C GLN A 124 -11.06 15.32 9.39
N GLY A 125 -10.67 16.21 8.48
CA GLY A 125 -9.58 17.16 8.68
C GLY A 125 -8.22 16.53 8.93
N VAL A 126 -7.90 15.43 8.24
CA VAL A 126 -6.64 14.72 8.44
C VAL A 126 -5.52 15.40 7.65
N GLY A 127 -4.40 15.63 8.32
CA GLY A 127 -3.21 16.26 7.75
C GLY A 127 -2.03 16.16 8.72
N TYR A 128 -1.12 17.12 8.66
CA TYR A 128 0.08 17.16 9.52
C TYR A 128 0.60 18.60 9.68
N PRO A 129 1.43 18.88 10.70
CA PRO A 129 2.05 20.20 10.88
C PRO A 129 2.94 20.60 9.71
N ASN A 130 2.93 21.89 9.35
CA ASN A 130 3.74 22.45 8.26
C ASN A 130 3.52 21.68 6.92
N PRO A 131 2.29 21.63 6.41
CA PRO A 131 1.96 20.80 5.25
C PRO A 131 2.74 21.21 4.01
N ASN A 132 3.27 20.22 3.29
CA ASN A 132 3.96 20.41 2.02
C ASN A 132 2.97 20.24 0.87
N ARG A 133 3.07 21.08 -0.17
CA ARG A 133 2.20 21.05 -1.34
C ARG A 133 2.84 20.44 -2.60
N SER A 134 4.04 19.85 -2.45
CA SER A 134 4.68 19.05 -3.50
C SER A 134 4.18 17.60 -3.42
N HIS A 135 3.70 17.05 -4.52
CA HIS A 135 3.29 15.64 -4.58
C HIS A 135 4.38 14.70 -4.08
N PHE A 136 5.62 14.89 -4.56
CA PHE A 136 6.73 14.03 -4.17
C PHE A 136 6.99 14.06 -2.66
N ARG A 137 7.14 15.29 -2.10
CA ARG A 137 7.47 15.42 -0.68
C ARG A 137 6.30 15.01 0.22
N SER A 138 5.08 15.40 -0.12
CA SER A 138 3.94 15.04 0.70
C SER A 138 3.66 13.53 0.66
N THR A 139 3.75 12.90 -0.51
CA THR A 139 3.65 11.43 -0.61
C THR A 139 4.73 10.74 0.24
N GLU A 140 5.98 11.22 0.20
CA GLU A 140 7.06 10.71 1.05
C GLU A 140 6.72 10.83 2.54
N ILE A 141 6.20 11.99 2.99
CA ILE A 141 5.79 12.20 4.39
C ILE A 141 4.73 11.17 4.82
N TRP A 142 3.69 10.95 4.02
CA TRP A 142 2.66 9.96 4.31
C TRP A 142 3.19 8.53 4.28
N GLN A 143 4.04 8.20 3.33
CA GLN A 143 4.61 6.86 3.19
C GLN A 143 5.67 6.53 4.24
N THR A 144 6.35 7.54 4.76
CA THR A 144 7.35 7.37 5.81
C THR A 144 6.84 7.70 7.22
N ALA A 145 5.67 8.32 7.34
CA ALA A 145 5.15 8.89 8.58
C ALA A 145 6.13 9.91 9.24
N SER A 146 6.97 10.59 8.43
CA SER A 146 7.93 11.58 8.90
C SER A 146 7.27 12.91 9.27
N ASP A 147 8.02 13.77 9.96
CA ASP A 147 7.68 15.18 10.06
C ASP A 147 8.00 15.89 8.72
N SER A 148 7.37 17.05 8.49
CA SER A 148 7.52 17.80 7.24
C SER A 148 8.98 18.18 6.92
N GLU A 149 9.76 18.49 7.94
CA GLU A 149 11.15 18.91 7.83
C GLU A 149 12.16 17.74 7.93
N ALA A 150 11.68 16.51 8.22
CA ALA A 150 12.52 15.34 8.39
C ALA A 150 12.44 14.40 7.18
N PHE A 151 13.58 13.88 6.75
CA PHE A 151 13.66 12.87 5.69
C PHE A 151 13.92 11.50 6.29
N GLU A 152 13.00 10.58 6.07
CA GLU A 152 13.10 9.22 6.57
C GLU A 152 13.40 8.23 5.44
N LYS A 153 14.41 7.40 5.66
CA LYS A 153 14.82 6.38 4.67
C LYS A 153 13.79 5.25 4.56
N TYR A 154 13.18 4.87 5.67
CA TYR A 154 12.30 3.71 5.75
C TYR A 154 10.83 4.12 5.86
N GLY A 155 9.98 3.39 5.14
CA GLY A 155 8.54 3.56 5.19
C GLY A 155 7.92 3.01 6.46
N TRP A 156 6.73 3.47 6.83
CA TRP A 156 6.06 2.99 8.04
C TRP A 156 5.63 1.51 7.95
N ILE A 157 5.27 1.03 6.75
CA ILE A 157 4.98 -0.39 6.50
C ILE A 157 6.25 -1.23 6.62
N GLY A 158 7.36 -0.73 6.04
CA GLY A 158 8.66 -1.38 6.18
C GLY A 158 9.10 -1.49 7.63
N ARG A 159 8.98 -0.40 8.41
CA ARG A 159 9.26 -0.43 9.86
C ARG A 159 8.32 -1.37 10.63
N TYR A 160 7.05 -1.48 10.20
CA TYR A 160 6.16 -2.48 10.78
C TYR A 160 6.69 -3.90 10.55
N PHE A 161 7.14 -4.24 9.34
CA PHE A 161 7.72 -5.55 9.07
C PHE A 161 9.05 -5.78 9.81
N ASP A 162 9.91 -4.78 9.89
CA ASP A 162 11.17 -4.88 10.65
C ASP A 162 10.92 -5.17 12.14
N ASN A 163 9.86 -4.58 12.73
CA ASN A 163 9.55 -4.73 14.16
C ASN A 163 8.74 -5.98 14.50
N ALA A 164 7.90 -6.45 13.59
CA ALA A 164 6.90 -7.47 13.92
C ALA A 164 7.03 -8.76 13.09
N CYS A 165 7.95 -8.81 12.12
CA CYS A 165 7.97 -9.84 11.09
C CYS A 165 9.36 -10.44 10.83
N SER A 166 10.06 -10.88 11.87
CA SER A 166 11.31 -11.64 11.69
C SER A 166 11.02 -13.01 11.07
N GLY A 167 11.55 -13.24 9.85
CA GLY A 167 11.38 -14.52 9.14
C GLY A 167 10.04 -14.72 8.41
N CYS A 168 9.20 -13.68 8.27
CA CYS A 168 7.99 -13.77 7.47
C CYS A 168 8.27 -13.96 5.98
N ASP A 169 7.32 -14.61 5.32
CA ASP A 169 7.26 -14.75 3.87
C ASP A 169 7.32 -13.37 3.17
N PRO A 170 8.00 -13.26 2.01
CA PRO A 170 8.02 -12.03 1.21
C PRO A 170 6.64 -11.50 0.82
N THR A 171 5.64 -12.38 0.69
CA THR A 171 4.26 -12.00 0.40
C THR A 171 3.50 -11.42 1.59
N VAL A 172 4.15 -11.24 2.76
CA VAL A 172 3.56 -10.55 3.91
C VAL A 172 3.08 -9.14 3.57
N GLY A 173 3.68 -8.52 2.56
CA GLY A 173 3.25 -7.26 1.97
C GLY A 173 3.11 -7.38 0.46
N VAL A 174 1.98 -6.92 -0.10
CA VAL A 174 1.74 -6.93 -1.54
C VAL A 174 1.29 -5.56 -2.01
N ASN A 175 2.05 -4.97 -2.92
CA ASN A 175 1.65 -3.79 -3.66
C ASN A 175 1.04 -4.19 -5.01
N ILE A 176 -0.14 -3.69 -5.33
CA ILE A 176 -0.73 -3.85 -6.66
C ILE A 176 -0.34 -2.65 -7.53
N GLY A 177 0.74 -2.81 -8.28
CA GLY A 177 1.33 -1.76 -9.10
C GLY A 177 2.72 -2.12 -9.58
N ARG A 178 3.29 -1.29 -10.45
CA ARG A 178 4.61 -1.53 -11.08
C ARG A 178 5.79 -1.25 -10.15
N GLN A 179 5.64 -0.26 -9.30
CA GLN A 179 6.73 0.22 -8.43
C GLN A 179 6.34 0.07 -6.98
N MET A 180 7.25 -0.46 -6.19
CA MET A 180 7.06 -0.57 -4.75
C MET A 180 7.04 0.83 -4.13
N PRO A 181 5.97 1.20 -3.40
CA PRO A 181 5.92 2.47 -2.67
C PRO A 181 7.01 2.55 -1.59
N GLN A 182 7.51 3.76 -1.33
CA GLN A 182 8.49 3.98 -0.25
C GLN A 182 7.96 3.53 1.11
N ALA A 183 6.64 3.45 1.29
CA ALA A 183 6.03 2.91 2.49
C ALA A 183 6.56 1.52 2.88
N PHE A 184 6.98 0.70 1.91
CA PHE A 184 7.56 -0.64 2.12
C PHE A 184 9.07 -0.64 2.35
N ALA A 185 9.76 0.49 2.15
CA ALA A 185 11.20 0.55 2.39
C ALA A 185 11.52 0.14 3.84
N ALA A 186 12.35 -0.89 4.00
CA ALA A 186 12.67 -1.54 5.27
C ALA A 186 14.17 -1.77 5.41
N LYS A 187 14.65 -2.06 6.62
CA LYS A 187 16.04 -2.52 6.85
C LYS A 187 16.25 -3.90 6.23
N VAL A 188 15.27 -4.78 6.40
CA VAL A 188 15.21 -6.08 5.73
C VAL A 188 14.04 -6.01 4.75
N PRO A 189 14.31 -5.98 3.43
CA PRO A 189 13.25 -5.86 2.43
C PRO A 189 12.21 -6.97 2.57
N LYS A 190 10.96 -6.55 2.56
CA LYS A 190 9.79 -7.39 2.60
C LYS A 190 8.74 -6.81 1.65
N GLY A 191 7.94 -7.66 1.08
CA GLY A 191 6.88 -7.28 0.16
C GLY A 191 7.25 -7.46 -1.30
N VAL A 192 6.22 -7.65 -2.10
CA VAL A 192 6.30 -7.83 -3.56
C VAL A 192 5.40 -6.82 -4.27
N SER A 193 5.77 -6.43 -5.49
CA SER A 193 4.97 -5.52 -6.31
C SER A 193 4.45 -6.27 -7.53
N VAL A 194 3.14 -6.27 -7.73
CA VAL A 194 2.45 -7.04 -8.78
C VAL A 194 1.55 -6.09 -9.58
N ASP A 195 1.88 -5.84 -10.84
CA ASP A 195 1.03 -5.05 -11.74
C ASP A 195 -0.04 -5.95 -12.41
N ASN A 196 0.41 -7.07 -12.97
CA ASN A 196 -0.44 -8.09 -13.56
C ASN A 196 0.08 -9.48 -13.18
N PRO A 197 -0.71 -10.32 -12.51
CA PRO A 197 -0.27 -11.65 -12.10
C PRO A 197 0.17 -12.54 -13.26
N GLN A 198 -0.44 -12.40 -14.45
CA GLN A 198 -0.09 -13.21 -15.61
C GLN A 198 1.29 -12.87 -16.18
N ASN A 199 1.72 -11.61 -16.01
CA ASN A 199 3.03 -11.13 -16.44
C ASN A 199 4.05 -11.13 -15.29
N TYR A 200 3.62 -11.44 -14.06
CA TYR A 200 4.50 -11.51 -12.90
C TYR A 200 5.24 -12.85 -12.92
N ARG A 201 6.32 -12.90 -13.67
CA ARG A 201 7.19 -14.06 -13.83
C ARG A 201 8.63 -13.60 -14.02
N PHE A 202 9.56 -14.52 -13.83
CA PHE A 202 10.95 -14.30 -14.18
C PHE A 202 11.04 -14.05 -15.69
N ILE A 203 11.34 -12.82 -16.09
CA ILE A 203 11.51 -12.46 -17.49
C ILE A 203 13.00 -12.61 -17.81
N ASN A 204 13.35 -13.66 -18.54
CA ASN A 204 14.63 -13.73 -19.23
C ASN A 204 14.46 -13.10 -20.62
N SER A 205 15.55 -12.66 -21.21
CA SER A 205 15.58 -12.04 -22.55
C SER A 205 15.18 -12.99 -23.69
N GLU A 206 14.92 -14.25 -23.35
CA GLU A 206 14.65 -15.32 -24.31
C GLU A 206 13.20 -15.81 -24.20
N ASN A 207 12.41 -15.61 -25.25
CA ASN A 207 11.04 -16.11 -25.35
C ASN A 207 11.05 -17.55 -25.88
N GLY A 208 10.19 -18.43 -25.31
CA GLY A 208 9.99 -19.79 -25.78
C GLY A 208 10.63 -20.86 -24.88
N GLN A 209 11.06 -21.98 -25.52
CA GLN A 209 11.58 -23.15 -24.79
C GLN A 209 12.86 -22.87 -24.01
N GLU A 210 13.75 -22.01 -24.52
CA GLU A 210 15.00 -21.64 -23.84
C GLU A 210 14.72 -20.85 -22.56
N GLY A 211 13.73 -19.95 -22.56
CA GLY A 211 13.28 -19.23 -21.38
C GLY A 211 12.72 -20.15 -20.29
N GLN A 212 11.95 -21.16 -20.67
CA GLN A 212 11.43 -22.17 -19.75
C GLN A 212 12.55 -23.06 -19.17
N MET A 213 13.52 -23.44 -20.01
CA MET A 213 14.69 -24.23 -19.55
C MET A 213 15.57 -23.43 -18.58
N MET A 214 15.75 -22.12 -18.82
CA MET A 214 16.49 -21.25 -17.90
C MET A 214 15.76 -21.08 -16.55
N GLU A 215 14.43 -20.92 -16.57
CA GLU A 215 13.61 -20.86 -15.37
C GLU A 215 13.67 -22.17 -14.58
N GLN A 216 13.56 -23.29 -15.25
CA GLN A 216 13.66 -24.61 -14.64
C GLN A 216 15.06 -24.86 -14.06
N SER A 217 16.11 -24.55 -14.80
CA SER A 217 17.49 -24.67 -14.32
C SER A 217 17.77 -23.77 -13.13
N PHE A 218 17.22 -22.55 -13.11
CA PHE A 218 17.32 -21.66 -11.95
C PHE A 218 16.62 -22.23 -10.73
N ARG A 219 15.42 -22.81 -10.90
CA ARG A 219 14.68 -23.50 -9.86
C ARG A 219 15.43 -24.69 -9.27
N GLU A 220 15.91 -25.59 -10.14
CA GLU A 220 16.68 -26.79 -9.76
C GLU A 220 17.97 -26.45 -8.99
N LEU A 221 18.68 -25.39 -9.40
CA LEU A 221 19.88 -24.92 -8.73
C LEU A 221 19.60 -24.39 -7.30
N ASN A 222 18.43 -23.80 -7.06
CA ASN A 222 18.08 -23.26 -5.76
C ASN A 222 17.35 -24.26 -4.85
N GLU A 223 16.68 -25.28 -5.42
CA GLU A 223 16.07 -26.38 -4.64
C GLU A 223 17.11 -27.33 -4.05
N GLN A 224 18.24 -27.55 -4.73
CA GLN A 224 19.31 -28.44 -4.24
C GLN A 224 20.01 -27.95 -2.98
N ASP A 225 20.03 -26.65 -2.69
CA ASP A 225 20.64 -26.10 -1.47
C ASP A 225 19.71 -26.17 -0.23
N ASN A 226 18.40 -26.36 -0.43
CA ASN A 226 17.44 -26.52 0.67
C ASN A 226 17.28 -27.96 1.16
N SER A 227 17.72 -28.95 0.39
CA SER A 227 17.81 -30.34 0.84
C SER A 227 19.12 -30.50 1.63
N GLY A 228 19.09 -30.14 2.92
CA GLY A 228 20.23 -30.29 3.84
C GLY A 228 20.88 -31.65 3.75
N GLY A 229 21.81 -31.79 2.83
CA GLY A 229 22.76 -32.91 2.78
C GLY A 229 23.64 -32.85 4.00
N SER A 230 23.39 -33.77 4.92
CA SER A 230 24.27 -34.11 6.03
C SER A 230 25.67 -34.38 5.48
N ILE A 231 26.58 -33.43 5.54
CA ILE A 231 28.00 -33.68 5.31
C ILE A 231 28.49 -34.40 6.55
N SER A 232 28.66 -35.72 6.41
CA SER A 232 29.29 -36.57 7.39
C SER A 232 30.63 -35.99 7.83
N ALA A 233 30.80 -35.91 9.11
CA ALA A 233 31.98 -35.45 9.82
C ALA A 233 33.29 -36.06 9.26
N ILE A 234 34.18 -35.21 8.80
CA ILE A 234 35.63 -35.51 8.80
C ILE A 234 36.21 -34.79 9.99
N ASN A 235 36.65 -35.60 10.95
CA ASN A 235 37.29 -35.18 12.21
C ASN A 235 38.58 -34.39 11.94
N GLY A 236 38.69 -33.22 12.57
CA GLY A 236 39.92 -32.47 12.76
C GLY A 236 39.68 -31.21 13.58
N PRO A 237 40.43 -31.01 14.69
CA PRO A 237 40.20 -29.88 15.59
C PRO A 237 40.99 -28.66 15.15
N SER A 238 40.33 -27.61 14.73
CA SER A 238 40.89 -26.26 14.89
C SER A 238 39.81 -25.20 14.66
N GLN A 239 39.59 -24.47 15.71
CA GLN A 239 39.06 -23.12 15.86
C GLN A 239 39.07 -22.29 14.57
N LEU A 240 37.88 -21.89 14.16
CA LEU A 240 37.58 -20.57 13.62
C LEU A 240 36.06 -20.42 13.61
N GLN A 241 35.50 -19.92 14.72
CA GLN A 241 34.21 -19.25 14.75
C GLN A 241 34.31 -17.99 13.93
N ASN A 242 34.24 -18.09 12.62
CA ASN A 242 33.91 -16.97 11.76
C ASN A 242 32.41 -17.06 11.47
N GLN A 243 31.62 -16.22 12.13
CA GLN A 243 30.29 -15.86 11.72
C GLN A 243 30.37 -15.50 10.23
N ARG A 244 29.92 -16.40 9.36
CA ARG A 244 29.72 -16.10 7.95
C ARG A 244 28.61 -15.04 7.88
N LYS A 245 28.99 -13.78 7.79
CA LYS A 245 28.12 -12.72 7.25
C LYS A 245 27.73 -13.21 5.87
N GLY A 246 26.43 -13.43 5.63
CA GLY A 246 25.93 -13.84 4.35
C GLY A 246 26.52 -12.95 3.24
N SER A 247 26.97 -13.54 2.16
CA SER A 247 27.57 -12.78 1.07
C SER A 247 26.45 -11.95 0.39
N VAL A 248 26.82 -10.87 -0.27
CA VAL A 248 25.87 -10.10 -1.15
C VAL A 248 25.21 -11.05 -2.15
N MET A 249 25.92 -12.10 -2.56
CA MET A 249 25.42 -13.12 -3.46
C MET A 249 24.33 -13.98 -2.81
N ASP A 250 24.50 -14.43 -1.58
CA ASP A 250 23.49 -15.20 -0.83
C ASP A 250 22.20 -14.39 -0.65
N PHE A 251 22.33 -13.07 -0.46
CA PHE A 251 21.19 -12.16 -0.39
C PHE A 251 20.46 -12.05 -1.75
N LEU A 252 21.19 -11.88 -2.84
CA LEU A 252 20.61 -11.80 -4.20
C LEU A 252 19.93 -13.10 -4.60
N GLU A 253 20.55 -14.25 -4.31
CA GLU A 253 19.99 -15.57 -4.58
C GLU A 253 18.68 -15.77 -3.82
N ARG A 254 18.65 -15.48 -2.52
CA ARG A 254 17.41 -15.54 -1.72
C ARG A 254 16.34 -14.61 -2.25
N THR A 255 16.67 -13.37 -2.54
CA THR A 255 15.71 -12.39 -3.04
C THR A 255 15.12 -12.82 -4.39
N ALA A 256 15.94 -13.38 -5.27
CA ALA A 256 15.46 -13.88 -6.57
C ALA A 256 14.57 -15.12 -6.41
N LEU A 257 14.92 -16.03 -5.50
CA LEU A 257 14.10 -17.22 -5.19
C LEU A 257 12.77 -16.82 -4.55
N ASP A 258 12.81 -15.93 -3.57
CA ASP A 258 11.63 -15.40 -2.89
C ASP A 258 10.67 -14.72 -3.88
N ALA A 259 11.20 -13.96 -4.83
CA ALA A 259 10.42 -13.32 -5.88
C ALA A 259 9.77 -14.34 -6.82
N GLN A 260 10.48 -15.42 -7.17
CA GLN A 260 9.95 -16.47 -8.04
C GLN A 260 8.86 -17.28 -7.36
N VAL A 261 9.08 -17.76 -6.14
CA VAL A 261 8.10 -18.53 -5.35
C VAL A 261 6.83 -17.70 -5.15
N SER A 262 6.98 -16.42 -4.76
CA SER A 262 5.88 -15.49 -4.59
C SER A 262 5.10 -15.27 -5.90
N SER A 263 5.80 -15.21 -7.04
CA SER A 263 5.20 -15.07 -8.37
C SER A 263 4.34 -16.28 -8.72
N ASP A 264 4.83 -17.48 -8.51
CA ASP A 264 4.12 -18.72 -8.82
C ASP A 264 2.85 -18.86 -7.96
N GLU A 265 2.94 -18.57 -6.67
CA GLU A 265 1.81 -18.61 -5.76
C GLU A 265 0.74 -17.57 -6.11
N ILE A 266 1.12 -16.32 -6.36
CA ILE A 266 0.21 -15.25 -6.77
C ILE A 266 -0.50 -15.60 -8.08
N ARG A 267 0.22 -16.13 -9.07
CA ARG A 267 -0.37 -16.59 -10.35
C ARG A 267 -1.35 -17.73 -10.13
N ALA A 268 -0.97 -18.75 -9.38
CA ALA A 268 -1.81 -19.91 -9.09
C ALA A 268 -3.10 -19.53 -8.38
N ILE A 269 -3.02 -18.65 -7.37
CA ILE A 269 -4.19 -18.14 -6.64
C ILE A 269 -5.06 -17.30 -7.58
N SER A 270 -4.48 -16.36 -8.33
CA SER A 270 -5.24 -15.46 -9.21
C SER A 270 -5.97 -16.21 -10.32
N ALA A 271 -5.44 -17.34 -10.79
CA ALA A 271 -6.08 -18.19 -11.78
C ALA A 271 -7.20 -19.08 -11.19
N ARG A 272 -6.99 -19.59 -9.96
CA ARG A 272 -7.89 -20.56 -9.32
C ARG A 272 -9.07 -19.91 -8.60
N VAL A 273 -8.86 -18.76 -7.97
CA VAL A 273 -9.88 -18.10 -7.16
C VAL A 273 -10.76 -17.21 -8.02
N GLU A 274 -12.05 -17.44 -7.99
CA GLU A 274 -13.03 -16.60 -8.65
C GLU A 274 -13.55 -15.52 -7.70
N SER A 275 -13.78 -14.32 -8.24
CA SER A 275 -14.46 -13.25 -7.52
C SER A 275 -15.94 -13.58 -7.32
N LYS A 276 -16.46 -13.24 -6.15
CA LYS A 276 -17.88 -13.43 -5.80
C LYS A 276 -18.71 -12.16 -6.04
N ALA A 277 -18.09 -11.07 -6.48
CA ALA A 277 -18.74 -9.80 -6.76
C ALA A 277 -18.39 -9.28 -8.17
N THR A 278 -19.21 -8.38 -8.69
CA THR A 278 -18.96 -7.66 -9.94
C THR A 278 -18.24 -6.36 -9.63
N TYR A 279 -17.04 -6.19 -10.16
CA TYR A 279 -16.23 -5.00 -10.00
C TYR A 279 -16.35 -4.07 -11.21
N PRO A 280 -16.17 -2.75 -11.02
CA PRO A 280 -15.94 -1.86 -12.14
C PRO A 280 -14.76 -2.32 -13.01
N GLY A 281 -14.83 -2.09 -14.32
CA GLY A 281 -13.74 -2.41 -15.25
C GLY A 281 -12.55 -1.46 -15.18
N SER A 282 -12.48 -0.61 -14.18
CA SER A 282 -11.40 0.34 -13.93
C SER A 282 -10.12 -0.34 -13.43
N GLN A 283 -9.02 0.41 -13.43
CA GLN A 283 -7.77 -0.07 -12.84
C GLN A 283 -7.95 -0.37 -11.34
N LEU A 284 -8.63 0.51 -10.58
CA LEU A 284 -8.90 0.30 -9.17
C LEU A 284 -9.75 -0.94 -8.92
N GLY A 285 -10.86 -1.08 -9.68
CA GLY A 285 -11.74 -2.25 -9.59
C GLY A 285 -10.98 -3.56 -9.82
N ASN A 286 -10.15 -3.61 -10.86
CA ASN A 286 -9.30 -4.79 -11.15
C ASN A 286 -8.26 -5.03 -10.06
N SER A 287 -7.65 -3.99 -9.50
CA SER A 287 -6.68 -4.10 -8.41
C SER A 287 -7.32 -4.66 -7.14
N LEU A 288 -8.47 -4.12 -6.72
CA LEU A 288 -9.19 -4.63 -5.53
C LEU A 288 -9.76 -6.03 -5.75
N LYS A 289 -10.19 -6.37 -6.97
CA LYS A 289 -10.56 -7.74 -7.36
C LYS A 289 -9.39 -8.71 -7.17
N LEU A 290 -8.18 -8.32 -7.59
CA LEU A 290 -6.99 -9.13 -7.39
C LEU A 290 -6.70 -9.31 -5.90
N VAL A 291 -6.74 -8.24 -5.11
CA VAL A 291 -6.56 -8.31 -3.64
C VAL A 291 -7.57 -9.29 -3.02
N ALA A 292 -8.86 -9.20 -3.38
CA ALA A 292 -9.89 -10.12 -2.88
C ALA A 292 -9.59 -11.59 -3.24
N LYS A 293 -9.12 -11.85 -4.46
CA LYS A 293 -8.71 -13.20 -4.89
C LYS A 293 -7.53 -13.73 -4.09
N LEU A 294 -6.51 -12.90 -3.84
CA LEU A 294 -5.33 -13.29 -3.05
C LEU A 294 -5.70 -13.57 -1.60
N ILE A 295 -6.59 -12.77 -0.99
CA ILE A 295 -7.14 -13.01 0.35
C ILE A 295 -7.94 -14.32 0.38
N GLY A 296 -8.84 -14.52 -0.59
CA GLY A 296 -9.67 -15.72 -0.70
C GLY A 296 -8.86 -16.99 -0.95
N GLY A 297 -7.72 -16.87 -1.64
CA GLY A 297 -6.79 -17.96 -1.89
C GLY A 297 -5.87 -18.30 -0.72
N GLY A 298 -5.89 -17.49 0.34
CA GLY A 298 -5.13 -17.75 1.57
C GLY A 298 -3.69 -17.29 1.54
N LEU A 299 -3.33 -16.35 0.62
CA LEU A 299 -1.99 -15.76 0.62
C LEU A 299 -1.67 -15.17 2.01
N PRO A 300 -0.49 -15.42 2.60
CA PRO A 300 -0.16 -15.03 3.97
C PRO A 300 0.17 -13.52 4.10
N THR A 301 -0.58 -12.69 3.37
CA THR A 301 -0.36 -11.24 3.32
C THR A 301 -1.04 -10.54 4.49
N ARG A 302 -0.30 -9.62 5.11
CA ARG A 302 -0.79 -8.75 6.20
C ARG A 302 -1.17 -7.36 5.69
N ILE A 303 -0.43 -6.83 4.71
CA ILE A 303 -0.69 -5.49 4.17
C ILE A 303 -0.72 -5.55 2.64
N PHE A 304 -1.84 -5.10 2.08
CA PHE A 304 -1.97 -4.77 0.66
C PHE A 304 -1.89 -3.26 0.46
N TYR A 305 -1.30 -2.84 -0.64
CA TYR A 305 -1.26 -1.44 -1.05
C TYR A 305 -1.78 -1.30 -2.47
N VAL A 306 -2.72 -0.37 -2.66
CA VAL A 306 -3.37 -0.09 -3.94
C VAL A 306 -3.39 1.42 -4.16
N SER A 307 -3.31 1.89 -5.39
CA SER A 307 -3.39 3.30 -5.72
C SER A 307 -4.41 3.58 -6.81
N GLN A 308 -5.20 4.64 -6.62
CA GLN A 308 -6.05 5.24 -7.64
C GLN A 308 -5.50 6.63 -7.97
N GLY A 309 -5.03 6.84 -9.20
CA GLY A 309 -4.53 8.12 -9.67
C GLY A 309 -5.63 9.02 -10.23
N GLY A 310 -5.24 10.25 -10.61
CA GLY A 310 -6.12 11.18 -11.34
C GLY A 310 -6.72 12.29 -10.49
N TYR A 311 -6.40 12.39 -9.21
CA TYR A 311 -6.94 13.41 -8.30
C TYR A 311 -6.32 14.79 -8.46
N ASP A 312 -5.30 14.95 -9.30
CA ASP A 312 -4.67 16.25 -9.56
C ASP A 312 -5.51 17.10 -10.53
N THR A 313 -6.64 17.60 -10.04
CA THR A 313 -7.71 18.23 -10.81
C THR A 313 -7.64 19.76 -10.76
N HIS A 314 -6.65 20.34 -11.45
CA HIS A 314 -6.49 21.81 -11.56
C HIS A 314 -7.47 22.50 -12.51
N THR A 315 -8.15 21.74 -13.38
CA THR A 315 -9.07 22.28 -14.38
C THR A 315 -10.30 21.40 -14.55
N ASN A 316 -11.47 22.01 -14.79
CA ASN A 316 -12.73 21.30 -15.08
C ASN A 316 -12.99 20.10 -14.14
N GLN A 317 -12.79 20.33 -12.84
CA GLN A 317 -12.69 19.30 -11.81
C GLN A 317 -13.97 18.48 -11.63
N VAL A 318 -15.16 19.13 -11.64
CA VAL A 318 -16.41 18.56 -11.11
C VAL A 318 -16.70 17.16 -11.66
N GLY A 319 -16.76 17.04 -12.98
CA GLY A 319 -17.10 15.75 -13.62
C GLY A 319 -16.02 14.69 -13.46
N THR A 320 -14.74 15.07 -13.50
CA THR A 320 -13.62 14.15 -13.33
C THR A 320 -13.55 13.64 -11.89
N HIS A 321 -13.62 14.54 -10.92
CA HIS A 321 -13.60 14.21 -9.51
C HIS A 321 -14.78 13.30 -9.12
N GLN A 322 -15.99 13.64 -9.59
CA GLN A 322 -17.18 12.80 -9.34
C GLN A 322 -17.03 11.38 -9.90
N ARG A 323 -16.47 11.22 -11.13
CA ARG A 323 -16.20 9.89 -11.69
C ARG A 323 -15.17 9.11 -10.90
N LEU A 324 -14.08 9.76 -10.45
CA LEU A 324 -13.06 9.11 -9.60
C LEU A 324 -13.65 8.64 -8.27
N LEU A 325 -14.48 9.49 -7.64
CA LEU A 325 -15.16 9.13 -6.39
C LEU A 325 -16.20 8.02 -6.59
N ALA A 326 -16.90 7.99 -7.72
CA ALA A 326 -17.82 6.90 -8.05
C ALA A 326 -17.07 5.59 -8.23
N ASP A 327 -15.98 5.59 -8.99
CA ASP A 327 -15.11 4.42 -9.16
C ASP A 327 -14.51 3.94 -7.83
N LEU A 328 -14.05 4.87 -6.98
CA LEU A 328 -13.59 4.56 -5.62
C LEU A 328 -14.69 3.86 -4.82
N GLY A 329 -15.87 4.47 -4.75
CA GLY A 329 -17.00 3.95 -3.98
C GLY A 329 -17.43 2.57 -4.45
N ASP A 330 -17.65 2.43 -5.76
CA ASP A 330 -18.15 1.18 -6.37
C ASP A 330 -17.12 0.05 -6.26
N SER A 331 -15.83 0.36 -6.46
CA SER A 331 -14.74 -0.62 -6.33
C SER A 331 -14.57 -1.11 -4.91
N VAL A 332 -14.63 -0.22 -3.91
CA VAL A 332 -14.53 -0.58 -2.48
C VAL A 332 -15.79 -1.34 -2.03
N LYS A 333 -16.97 -0.96 -2.52
CA LYS A 333 -18.20 -1.70 -2.21
C LYS A 333 -18.16 -3.13 -2.77
N ALA A 334 -17.77 -3.28 -4.04
CA ALA A 334 -17.58 -4.60 -4.66
C ALA A 334 -16.57 -5.45 -3.88
N PHE A 335 -15.45 -4.86 -3.46
CA PHE A 335 -14.45 -5.51 -2.62
C PHE A 335 -15.04 -5.98 -1.28
N THR A 336 -15.80 -5.12 -0.61
CA THR A 336 -16.45 -5.45 0.66
C THR A 336 -17.45 -6.61 0.50
N ASP A 337 -18.24 -6.59 -0.58
CA ASP A 337 -19.24 -7.63 -0.86
C ASP A 337 -18.56 -8.96 -1.22
N ASP A 338 -17.48 -8.93 -1.98
CA ASP A 338 -16.67 -10.11 -2.30
C ASP A 338 -16.10 -10.75 -1.02
N LEU A 339 -15.50 -9.94 -0.13
CA LEU A 339 -14.97 -10.39 1.15
C LEU A 339 -16.07 -10.98 2.07
N LYS A 340 -17.27 -10.39 2.08
CA LYS A 340 -18.42 -10.93 2.81
C LYS A 340 -18.81 -12.30 2.26
N ALA A 341 -18.93 -12.43 0.94
CA ALA A 341 -19.28 -13.69 0.28
C ALA A 341 -18.22 -14.80 0.47
N GLN A 342 -16.95 -14.41 0.66
CA GLN A 342 -15.86 -15.34 0.99
C GLN A 342 -15.76 -15.67 2.48
N GLY A 343 -16.47 -14.96 3.38
CA GLY A 343 -16.31 -15.07 4.83
C GLY A 343 -15.06 -14.40 5.39
N ASN A 344 -14.38 -13.56 4.59
CA ASN A 344 -13.12 -12.90 4.96
C ASN A 344 -13.29 -11.47 5.51
N MET A 345 -14.49 -10.88 5.43
CA MET A 345 -14.73 -9.48 5.82
C MET A 345 -14.29 -9.17 7.25
N GLN A 346 -14.46 -10.12 8.18
CA GLN A 346 -14.17 -9.90 9.61
C GLN A 346 -12.68 -9.64 9.92
N ARG A 347 -11.80 -9.96 9.01
CA ARG A 347 -10.35 -9.83 9.17
C ARG A 347 -9.71 -8.79 8.26
N VAL A 348 -10.49 -8.02 7.49
CA VAL A 348 -9.96 -7.02 6.55
C VAL A 348 -10.41 -5.62 6.93
N LEU A 349 -9.44 -4.70 7.05
CA LEU A 349 -9.63 -3.27 7.20
C LEU A 349 -9.04 -2.58 5.97
N LEU A 350 -9.79 -1.67 5.36
CA LEU A 350 -9.30 -0.80 4.29
C LEU A 350 -9.24 0.64 4.81
N MET A 351 -8.11 1.32 4.60
CA MET A 351 -8.01 2.77 4.85
C MET A 351 -7.56 3.50 3.59
N THR A 352 -8.12 4.68 3.36
CA THR A 352 -7.69 5.56 2.27
C THR A 352 -6.80 6.68 2.80
N PHE A 353 -5.91 7.22 1.95
CA PHE A 353 -5.26 8.50 2.19
C PHE A 353 -4.99 9.23 0.88
N SER A 354 -4.78 10.53 0.95
CA SER A 354 -4.26 11.34 -0.15
C SER A 354 -3.11 12.19 0.40
N GLU A 355 -2.12 12.48 -0.42
CA GLU A 355 -0.89 13.18 0.01
C GLU A 355 -1.14 14.57 0.56
N PHE A 356 -2.21 15.24 0.11
CA PHE A 356 -2.73 16.49 0.65
C PHE A 356 -4.19 16.68 0.21
N GLY A 357 -4.86 17.68 0.75
CA GLY A 357 -6.16 18.16 0.28
C GLY A 357 -6.01 19.28 -0.73
N ARG A 358 -7.11 19.97 -1.01
CA ARG A 358 -7.16 21.10 -1.93
C ARG A 358 -7.51 22.39 -1.21
N ARG A 359 -7.15 23.54 -1.82
CA ARG A 359 -7.49 24.86 -1.31
C ARG A 359 -9.00 25.01 -1.11
N VAL A 360 -9.37 25.88 -0.17
CA VAL A 360 -10.79 26.16 0.09
C VAL A 360 -11.44 26.77 -1.13
N SER A 361 -10.79 27.74 -1.76
CA SER A 361 -11.32 28.40 -2.97
C SER A 361 -11.05 27.61 -4.24
N ASP A 362 -12.00 27.66 -5.17
CA ASP A 362 -11.77 27.24 -6.53
C ASP A 362 -10.83 28.22 -7.27
N ASN A 363 -10.16 27.72 -8.33
CA ASN A 363 -9.29 28.53 -9.18
C ASN A 363 -10.02 29.00 -10.45
N ALA A 364 -9.37 29.85 -11.25
CA ALA A 364 -9.97 30.43 -12.47
C ALA A 364 -10.38 29.39 -13.53
N ASN A 365 -9.80 28.18 -13.48
CA ASN A 365 -10.02 27.10 -14.45
C ASN A 365 -11.08 26.08 -14.00
N ALA A 366 -11.94 26.44 -13.02
CA ALA A 366 -12.93 25.53 -12.43
C ALA A 366 -12.30 24.24 -11.89
N GLY A 367 -11.17 24.36 -11.23
CA GLY A 367 -10.44 23.34 -10.51
C GLY A 367 -9.98 23.87 -9.16
N THR A 368 -8.99 23.19 -8.55
CA THR A 368 -8.43 23.58 -7.26
C THR A 368 -6.91 23.42 -7.25
N ASP A 369 -6.24 24.30 -6.52
CA ASP A 369 -4.81 24.20 -6.27
C ASP A 369 -4.53 23.33 -5.04
N HIS A 370 -3.27 22.92 -4.85
CA HIS A 370 -2.84 22.10 -3.74
C HIS A 370 -3.07 22.80 -2.40
N GLY A 371 -3.64 22.08 -1.46
CA GLY A 371 -3.94 22.52 -0.10
C GLY A 371 -3.27 21.65 0.95
N ALA A 372 -3.94 21.47 2.10
CA ALA A 372 -3.33 20.79 3.24
C ALA A 372 -4.12 19.52 3.67
N ALA A 373 -5.20 19.67 4.41
CA ALA A 373 -5.91 18.55 5.00
C ALA A 373 -7.01 17.98 4.09
N ALA A 374 -7.30 16.68 4.25
CA ALA A 374 -8.35 15.96 3.55
C ALA A 374 -9.02 14.94 4.49
N PRO A 375 -10.22 14.42 4.19
CA PRO A 375 -10.77 13.29 4.93
C PRO A 375 -10.04 11.99 4.60
N MET A 376 -10.00 11.07 5.57
CA MET A 376 -9.64 9.67 5.36
C MET A 376 -10.87 8.79 5.58
N PHE A 377 -11.00 7.75 4.79
CA PHE A 377 -12.02 6.73 4.94
C PHE A 377 -11.43 5.46 5.52
N VAL A 378 -12.12 4.86 6.49
CA VAL A 378 -11.76 3.54 7.03
C VAL A 378 -12.97 2.63 6.90
N VAL A 379 -12.80 1.54 6.17
CA VAL A 379 -13.86 0.57 5.86
C VAL A 379 -13.54 -0.78 6.49
N GLY A 380 -14.47 -1.32 7.25
CA GLY A 380 -14.29 -2.63 7.88
C GLY A 380 -15.43 -2.97 8.84
N PRO A 381 -15.50 -4.22 9.30
CA PRO A 381 -16.62 -4.70 10.11
C PRO A 381 -16.61 -4.24 11.56
N ARG A 382 -15.44 -3.82 12.05
CA ARG A 382 -15.22 -3.37 13.44
C ARG A 382 -14.91 -1.89 13.54
N VAL A 383 -15.14 -1.13 12.45
CA VAL A 383 -14.93 0.31 12.52
C VAL A 383 -16.02 0.95 13.38
N LYS A 384 -15.62 1.94 14.17
CA LYS A 384 -16.57 2.84 14.83
C LYS A 384 -17.14 3.77 13.76
N ALA A 385 -18.18 3.28 13.08
CA ALA A 385 -18.78 3.95 11.94
C ALA A 385 -19.25 5.36 12.28
N GLY A 386 -19.22 6.24 11.30
CA GLY A 386 -19.68 7.61 11.43
C GLY A 386 -18.61 8.66 11.12
N LEU A 387 -18.91 9.89 11.50
CA LEU A 387 -17.98 11.02 11.40
C LEU A 387 -17.09 11.05 12.64
N LEU A 388 -15.78 11.01 12.43
CA LEU A 388 -14.78 11.10 13.50
C LEU A 388 -14.01 12.41 13.37
N GLY A 389 -13.75 13.06 14.51
CA GLY A 389 -13.14 14.39 14.55
C GLY A 389 -14.14 15.49 14.19
N GLN A 390 -13.62 16.71 14.11
CA GLN A 390 -14.41 17.89 13.75
C GLN A 390 -14.15 18.25 12.28
N TYR A 391 -15.20 18.66 11.57
CA TYR A 391 -15.01 19.23 10.25
C TYR A 391 -14.21 20.53 10.37
N PRO A 392 -13.13 20.70 9.58
CA PRO A 392 -12.31 21.91 9.65
C PRO A 392 -13.12 23.16 9.26
N SER A 393 -12.87 24.27 9.97
CA SER A 393 -13.50 25.55 9.64
C SER A 393 -13.09 26.04 8.25
N LEU A 394 -14.08 26.55 7.52
CA LEU A 394 -13.88 27.23 6.23
C LEU A 394 -13.89 28.77 6.36
N ALA A 395 -14.07 29.30 7.58
CA ALA A 395 -14.06 30.75 7.79
C ALA A 395 -12.66 31.30 7.46
N PRO A 396 -12.55 32.40 6.68
CA PRO A 396 -11.26 32.95 6.24
C PRO A 396 -10.25 33.22 7.37
N ALA A 397 -10.73 33.61 8.55
CA ALA A 397 -9.89 33.87 9.74
C ALA A 397 -9.26 32.60 10.31
N ASP A 398 -9.84 31.42 10.07
CA ASP A 398 -9.37 30.13 10.59
C ASP A 398 -8.41 29.42 9.66
N LEU A 399 -8.31 29.86 8.40
CA LEU A 399 -7.50 29.22 7.37
C LEU A 399 -5.99 29.49 7.63
N PHE A 400 -5.17 28.57 7.15
CA PHE A 400 -3.72 28.71 7.07
C PHE A 400 -3.30 28.92 5.60
N GLN A 401 -2.94 30.15 5.24
CA GLN A 401 -2.55 30.52 3.87
C GLN A 401 -3.58 30.11 2.78
N GLY A 402 -4.89 30.15 3.12
CA GLY A 402 -5.99 29.76 2.23
C GLY A 402 -6.36 28.28 2.27
N ASP A 403 -5.72 27.48 3.09
CA ASP A 403 -6.01 26.07 3.29
C ASP A 403 -6.78 25.84 4.60
N ILE A 404 -7.54 24.75 4.64
CA ILE A 404 -8.10 24.27 5.89
C ILE A 404 -6.97 23.76 6.80
N LYS A 405 -7.02 24.13 8.10
CA LYS A 405 -6.11 23.57 9.09
C LYS A 405 -6.48 22.12 9.36
N TYR A 406 -5.48 21.26 9.50
CA TYR A 406 -5.75 19.90 9.95
C TYR A 406 -6.27 19.92 11.40
N THR A 407 -7.17 19.01 11.71
CA THR A 407 -7.71 18.78 13.06
C THR A 407 -7.28 17.43 13.63
N VAL A 408 -6.83 16.53 12.76
CA VAL A 408 -6.33 15.21 13.10
C VAL A 408 -4.96 15.00 12.41
N ASP A 409 -3.94 14.65 13.20
CA ASP A 409 -2.66 14.20 12.64
C ASP A 409 -2.83 12.79 12.04
N PHE A 410 -2.43 12.61 10.78
CA PHE A 410 -2.59 11.32 10.08
C PHE A 410 -1.88 10.16 10.82
N ARG A 411 -0.82 10.46 11.56
CA ARG A 411 -0.08 9.46 12.34
C ARG A 411 -0.89 8.95 13.53
N SER A 412 -1.86 9.72 14.02
CA SER A 412 -2.85 9.23 14.99
C SER A 412 -3.79 8.19 14.39
N VAL A 413 -4.15 8.34 13.10
CA VAL A 413 -4.90 7.31 12.36
C VAL A 413 -4.05 6.05 12.19
N TYR A 414 -2.76 6.21 11.79
CA TYR A 414 -1.84 5.09 11.68
C TYR A 414 -1.62 4.38 13.02
N ALA A 415 -1.47 5.14 14.13
CA ALA A 415 -1.37 4.57 15.46
C ALA A 415 -2.59 3.72 15.82
N SER A 416 -3.81 4.19 15.50
CA SER A 416 -5.04 3.43 15.72
C SER A 416 -5.04 2.09 14.95
N VAL A 417 -4.65 2.13 13.69
CA VAL A 417 -4.58 0.93 12.84
C VAL A 417 -3.50 -0.04 13.33
N LEU A 418 -2.32 0.48 13.70
CA LEU A 418 -1.23 -0.35 14.21
C LEU A 418 -1.57 -1.02 15.53
N GLU A 419 -2.16 -0.29 16.48
CA GLU A 419 -2.42 -0.79 17.83
C GLU A 419 -3.71 -1.61 17.91
N SER A 420 -4.83 -1.09 17.37
CA SER A 420 -6.14 -1.74 17.51
C SER A 420 -6.40 -2.83 16.46
N TRP A 421 -5.81 -2.71 15.27
CA TRP A 421 -6.06 -3.65 14.17
C TRP A 421 -4.91 -4.62 13.92
N LEU A 422 -3.68 -4.11 13.81
CA LEU A 422 -2.49 -4.94 13.57
C LEU A 422 -1.86 -5.47 14.87
N HIS A 423 -2.37 -5.08 16.03
CA HIS A 423 -1.96 -5.52 17.37
C HIS A 423 -0.47 -5.35 17.64
N THR A 424 0.07 -4.20 17.23
CA THR A 424 1.49 -3.88 17.37
C THR A 424 1.69 -2.47 17.93
N ARG A 425 2.77 -2.25 18.69
CA ARG A 425 3.08 -0.92 19.24
C ARG A 425 3.39 0.05 18.10
N SER A 426 2.71 1.20 18.10
CA SER A 426 2.89 2.22 17.05
C SER A 426 4.18 3.02 17.21
N GLU A 427 4.64 3.25 18.42
CA GLU A 427 5.78 4.13 18.73
C GLU A 427 7.10 3.75 18.02
N PRO A 428 7.55 2.46 17.99
CA PRO A 428 8.76 2.08 17.25
C PRO A 428 8.61 2.24 15.72
N ILE A 429 7.37 2.21 15.23
CA ILE A 429 7.06 2.28 13.80
C ILE A 429 6.94 3.75 13.34
N LEU A 430 6.31 4.59 14.15
CA LEU A 430 6.05 6.00 13.84
C LEU A 430 7.14 6.95 14.35
N GLY A 431 8.15 6.42 15.05
CA GLY A 431 9.29 7.19 15.60
C GLY A 431 8.99 7.91 16.92
N ARG A 432 7.73 8.11 17.25
CA ARG A 432 7.25 8.64 18.53
C ARG A 432 5.81 8.22 18.79
N ARG A 433 5.32 8.51 19.99
CA ARG A 433 3.94 8.23 20.38
C ARG A 433 2.98 9.25 19.76
N PHE A 434 1.94 8.75 19.09
CA PHE A 434 0.77 9.51 18.65
C PHE A 434 -0.46 8.95 19.37
N GLN A 435 -1.39 9.85 19.75
CA GLN A 435 -2.61 9.43 20.43
C GLN A 435 -3.52 8.70 19.44
N PRO A 436 -3.84 7.40 19.64
CA PRO A 436 -4.78 6.69 18.78
C PRO A 436 -6.19 7.29 18.86
N LEU A 437 -6.89 7.23 17.75
CA LEU A 437 -8.31 7.58 17.65
C LEU A 437 -9.16 6.32 17.83
N PRO A 438 -10.37 6.42 18.33
CA PRO A 438 -11.27 5.28 18.48
C PRO A 438 -11.93 4.92 17.14
N ILE A 439 -11.10 4.44 16.18
CA ILE A 439 -11.57 4.11 14.83
C ILE A 439 -12.01 2.65 14.75
N VAL A 440 -11.27 1.75 15.43
CA VAL A 440 -11.48 0.28 15.43
C VAL A 440 -11.61 -0.20 16.86
#